data_ba9313628031e0f563dce282225d0ef8
#
_entry.id   ba9313628031e0f563dce282225d0ef8
#
_cell.length_a   1.000
_cell.length_b   1.000
_cell.length_c   1.000
_cell.angle_alpha   90.00
_cell.angle_beta   90.00
_cell.angle_gamma   90.00
#
_symmetry.space_group_name_H-M   'P 1'
#
loop_
_entity.id
_entity.type
_entity.pdbx_description
1 polymer ?
#
loop_
_entity_poly.entity_id
_entity_poly.type
_entity_poly.pdbx_seq_one_letter_code
_entity_poly.pdbx_strand_id
1 'polypeptide(L)'
;PHTLTCFSYSKSLSLPGERLGYVAVRPGCEGEDILVDMMSQISRFTGHNCPPSIIQRAVSRCQKVTSDLSVYQTNMELLYEKLTALGFEVERPGGTFYTFPKALEEDANTFCQKAREFDLLLVPSDSFGVKGYVRLAYCIDTEKVKRSLPAFEKLAAAYRK
;
A
#
# COMPACT_ATOMS: atom_id res chain seq x y z
N PRO A 1 -8.54 24.81 -13.00
CA PRO A 1 -8.34 26.06 -12.23
C PRO A 1 -8.39 25.83 -10.71
N HIS A 2 -9.13 24.80 -10.22
CA HIS A 2 -9.39 24.54 -8.80
C HIS A 2 -8.78 23.20 -8.34
N THR A 3 -7.50 22.97 -8.64
CA THR A 3 -6.81 21.72 -8.32
C THR A 3 -5.65 21.98 -7.36
N LEU A 4 -5.61 21.23 -6.26
CA LEU A 4 -4.46 21.10 -5.38
C LEU A 4 -3.80 19.74 -5.65
N THR A 5 -2.49 19.73 -5.82
CA THR A 5 -1.74 18.47 -6.01
C THR A 5 -1.11 18.05 -4.69
N CYS A 6 -1.54 16.92 -4.16
CA CYS A 6 -0.93 16.31 -2.99
C CYS A 6 0.01 15.17 -3.44
N PHE A 7 1.25 15.22 -3.02
CA PHE A 7 2.25 14.20 -3.34
C PHE A 7 2.92 13.66 -2.08
N SER A 8 3.23 12.38 -2.07
CA SER A 8 3.94 11.72 -0.97
C SER A 8 5.12 10.92 -1.48
N TYR A 9 6.27 11.07 -0.85
CA TYR A 9 7.46 10.25 -1.13
C TYR A 9 7.43 8.88 -0.46
N SER A 10 6.41 8.59 0.36
CA SER A 10 6.26 7.32 1.06
C SER A 10 6.31 6.10 0.13
N LYS A 11 5.80 6.23 -1.10
CA LYS A 11 5.70 5.13 -2.06
C LYS A 11 6.78 5.22 -3.13
N SER A 12 6.93 6.38 -3.77
CA SER A 12 7.87 6.58 -4.87
C SER A 12 9.33 6.35 -4.50
N LEU A 13 9.72 6.64 -3.26
CA LEU A 13 11.08 6.45 -2.75
C LEU A 13 11.17 5.40 -1.64
N SER A 14 10.09 4.67 -1.34
CA SER A 14 10.03 3.71 -0.22
C SER A 14 10.42 4.31 1.14
N LEU A 15 10.00 5.55 1.40
CA LEU A 15 10.31 6.32 2.61
C LEU A 15 9.07 6.60 3.47
N PRO A 16 8.23 5.61 3.83
CA PRO A 16 6.99 5.87 4.56
C PRO A 16 7.25 6.38 5.99
N GLY A 17 8.36 6.00 6.60
CA GLY A 17 8.75 6.40 7.96
C GLY A 17 9.19 7.86 8.08
N GLU A 18 9.68 8.44 6.98
CA GLU A 18 10.24 9.80 6.99
C GLU A 18 9.16 10.91 6.93
N ARG A 19 7.91 10.53 6.73
CA ARG A 19 6.73 11.42 6.76
C ARG A 19 6.87 12.64 5.87
N LEU A 20 7.38 12.48 4.64
CA LEU A 20 7.62 13.56 3.69
C LEU A 20 6.66 13.53 2.52
N GLY A 21 6.08 14.67 2.23
CA GLY A 21 5.24 14.95 1.07
C GLY A 21 5.12 16.45 0.86
N TYR A 22 4.34 16.86 -0.10
CA TYR A 22 4.03 18.26 -0.34
C TYR A 22 2.63 18.44 -0.91
N VAL A 23 2.11 19.65 -0.74
CA VAL A 23 0.94 20.12 -1.47
C VAL A 23 1.39 21.24 -2.40
N ALA A 24 1.02 21.16 -3.66
CA ALA A 24 1.29 22.21 -4.64
C ALA A 24 -0.01 22.90 -5.03
N VAL A 25 0.02 24.22 -4.96
CA VAL A 25 -1.02 25.11 -5.45
C VAL A 25 -0.61 25.61 -6.83
N ARG A 26 -1.53 25.64 -7.79
CA ARG A 26 -1.22 26.16 -9.12
C ARG A 26 -0.95 27.66 -9.04
N PRO A 27 0.19 28.15 -9.57
CA PRO A 27 0.45 29.60 -9.63
C PRO A 27 -0.66 30.36 -10.37
N GLY A 28 -1.10 31.46 -9.79
CA GLY A 28 -2.17 32.31 -10.33
C GLY A 28 -3.57 31.74 -10.19
N CYS A 29 -3.81 30.73 -9.36
CA CYS A 29 -5.17 30.34 -9.01
C CYS A 29 -5.79 31.36 -8.02
N GLU A 30 -7.10 31.48 -8.06
CA GLU A 30 -7.84 32.35 -7.14
C GLU A 30 -7.57 31.94 -5.68
N GLY A 31 -7.14 32.89 -4.87
CA GLY A 31 -6.85 32.68 -3.45
C GLY A 31 -5.53 31.94 -3.17
N GLU A 32 -4.58 31.90 -4.11
CA GLU A 32 -3.29 31.20 -3.97
C GLU A 32 -2.60 31.50 -2.64
N ASP A 33 -2.40 32.79 -2.31
CA ASP A 33 -1.71 33.21 -1.09
C ASP A 33 -2.45 32.71 0.18
N ILE A 34 -3.78 32.85 0.19
CA ILE A 34 -4.63 32.42 1.30
C ILE A 34 -4.54 30.91 1.47
N LEU A 35 -4.57 30.13 0.37
CA LEU A 35 -4.49 28.68 0.41
C LEU A 35 -3.15 28.21 0.99
N VAL A 36 -2.03 28.80 0.58
CA VAL A 36 -0.69 28.46 1.08
C VAL A 36 -0.57 28.76 2.57
N ASP A 37 -1.03 29.93 2.99
CA ASP A 37 -1.01 30.32 4.40
C ASP A 37 -1.90 29.44 5.26
N MET A 38 -3.12 29.16 4.83
CA MET A 38 -4.04 28.27 5.56
C MET A 38 -3.47 26.86 5.70
N MET A 39 -2.91 26.28 4.65
CA MET A 39 -2.29 24.95 4.71
C MET A 39 -1.11 24.93 5.68
N SER A 40 -0.30 25.98 5.70
CA SER A 40 0.82 26.13 6.64
C SER A 40 0.34 26.22 8.09
N GLN A 41 -0.72 26.99 8.35
CA GLN A 41 -1.31 27.12 9.69
C GLN A 41 -1.96 25.80 10.15
N ILE A 42 -2.72 25.14 9.28
CA ILE A 42 -3.36 23.85 9.59
C ILE A 42 -2.29 22.80 9.88
N SER A 43 -1.22 22.72 9.09
CA SER A 43 -0.10 21.81 9.32
C SER A 43 0.50 21.97 10.71
N ARG A 44 0.75 23.20 11.14
CA ARG A 44 1.25 23.50 12.49
C ARG A 44 0.24 23.14 13.57
N PHE A 45 -1.01 23.52 13.38
CA PHE A 45 -2.09 23.30 14.35
C PHE A 45 -2.36 21.80 14.58
N THR A 46 -2.25 20.99 13.53
CA THR A 46 -2.44 19.54 13.59
C THR A 46 -1.19 18.77 14.03
N GLY A 47 -0.11 19.45 14.38
CA GLY A 47 1.13 18.82 14.86
C GLY A 47 2.04 18.26 13.76
N HIS A 48 1.75 18.52 12.48
CA HIS A 48 2.58 18.10 11.34
C HIS A 48 3.55 19.20 10.87
N ASN A 49 4.13 19.93 11.78
CA ASN A 49 4.83 21.18 11.55
C ASN A 49 5.76 21.17 10.32
N CYS A 50 6.81 20.35 10.33
CA CYS A 50 7.66 20.12 9.15
C CYS A 50 8.43 18.79 9.25
N PRO A 51 8.76 18.16 8.11
CA PRO A 51 9.68 17.02 8.09
C PRO A 51 11.11 17.43 8.47
N PRO A 52 11.97 16.49 8.91
CA PRO A 52 13.38 16.75 9.19
C PRO A 52 14.10 17.36 7.98
N SER A 53 14.90 18.41 8.20
CA SER A 53 15.58 19.13 7.11
C SER A 53 16.57 18.25 6.33
N ILE A 54 17.22 17.28 7.00
CA ILE A 54 18.14 16.35 6.35
C ILE A 54 17.44 15.52 5.28
N ILE A 55 16.22 15.04 5.57
CA ILE A 55 15.41 14.25 4.62
C ILE A 55 14.93 15.11 3.45
N GLN A 56 14.50 16.35 3.72
CA GLN A 56 14.14 17.28 2.65
C GLN A 56 15.31 17.52 1.69
N ARG A 57 16.52 17.72 2.22
CA ARG A 57 17.73 17.90 1.41
C ARG A 57 18.14 16.64 0.66
N ALA A 58 18.01 15.46 1.25
CA ALA A 58 18.29 14.18 0.58
C ALA A 58 17.32 13.98 -0.58
N VAL A 59 16.01 14.11 -0.35
CA VAL A 59 14.97 13.91 -1.37
C VAL A 59 15.08 14.95 -2.50
N SER A 60 15.52 16.18 -2.22
CA SER A 60 15.73 17.17 -3.28
C SER A 60 16.75 16.74 -4.34
N ARG A 61 17.64 15.81 -4.00
CA ARG A 61 18.63 15.22 -4.93
C ARG A 61 18.16 13.93 -5.59
N CYS A 62 17.03 13.39 -5.16
CA CYS A 62 16.45 12.12 -5.63
C CYS A 62 15.29 12.31 -6.62
N GLN A 63 15.21 13.45 -7.32
CA GLN A 63 14.07 13.81 -8.19
C GLN A 63 13.85 12.86 -9.37
N LYS A 64 14.88 12.13 -9.78
CA LYS A 64 14.83 11.24 -10.95
C LYS A 64 14.96 9.76 -10.60
N VAL A 65 14.89 9.41 -9.31
CA VAL A 65 14.99 8.02 -8.85
C VAL A 65 13.67 7.56 -8.26
N THR A 66 13.48 6.26 -8.24
CA THR A 66 12.34 5.59 -7.61
C THR A 66 12.85 4.37 -6.84
N SER A 67 11.99 3.76 -6.05
CA SER A 67 12.29 2.47 -5.40
C SER A 67 12.56 1.38 -6.43
N ASP A 68 13.29 0.35 -6.03
CA ASP A 68 13.52 -0.83 -6.87
C ASP A 68 12.20 -1.61 -7.05
N LEU A 69 11.65 -1.52 -8.25
CA LEU A 69 10.37 -2.16 -8.59
C LEU A 69 10.53 -3.66 -8.88
N SER A 70 11.74 -4.17 -9.11
CA SER A 70 11.98 -5.59 -9.42
C SER A 70 11.59 -6.50 -8.26
N VAL A 71 11.84 -6.06 -7.03
CA VAL A 71 11.43 -6.78 -5.80
C VAL A 71 9.91 -6.90 -5.73
N TYR A 72 9.19 -5.79 -6.01
CA TYR A 72 7.72 -5.81 -6.00
C TYR A 72 7.16 -6.70 -7.10
N GLN A 73 7.74 -6.65 -8.29
CA GLN A 73 7.32 -7.51 -9.40
C GLN A 73 7.52 -8.99 -9.07
N THR A 74 8.69 -9.37 -8.58
CA THR A 74 8.98 -10.76 -8.17
C THR A 74 8.01 -11.25 -7.10
N ASN A 75 7.75 -10.43 -6.08
CA ASN A 75 6.83 -10.78 -4.99
C ASN A 75 5.38 -10.92 -5.49
N MET A 76 4.96 -10.03 -6.38
CA MET A 76 3.64 -10.07 -7.00
C MET A 76 3.46 -11.36 -7.81
N GLU A 77 4.42 -11.71 -8.64
CA GLU A 77 4.37 -12.91 -9.48
C GLU A 77 4.30 -14.18 -8.63
N LEU A 78 5.17 -14.31 -7.62
CA LEU A 78 5.15 -15.45 -6.69
C LEU A 78 3.79 -15.63 -6.01
N LEU A 79 3.19 -14.55 -5.52
CA LEU A 79 1.88 -14.59 -4.88
C LEU A 79 0.76 -14.88 -5.88
N TYR A 80 0.75 -14.18 -7.01
CA TYR A 80 -0.27 -14.35 -8.04
C TYR A 80 -0.33 -15.79 -8.56
N GLU A 81 0.80 -16.34 -8.98
CA GLU A 81 0.89 -17.71 -9.47
C GLU A 81 0.45 -18.72 -8.41
N LYS A 82 0.91 -18.55 -7.17
CA LYS A 82 0.55 -19.45 -6.08
C LYS A 82 -0.92 -19.40 -5.73
N LEU A 83 -1.47 -18.21 -5.55
CA LEU A 83 -2.88 -18.04 -5.18
C LEU A 83 -3.80 -18.57 -6.28
N THR A 84 -3.48 -18.28 -7.55
CA THR A 84 -4.23 -18.81 -8.70
C THR A 84 -4.18 -20.34 -8.74
N ALA A 85 -3.01 -20.94 -8.56
CA ALA A 85 -2.85 -22.41 -8.51
C ALA A 85 -3.62 -23.05 -7.35
N LEU A 86 -3.81 -22.34 -6.26
CA LEU A 86 -4.59 -22.77 -5.10
C LEU A 86 -6.10 -22.57 -5.28
N GLY A 87 -6.53 -21.92 -6.37
CA GLY A 87 -7.94 -21.70 -6.70
C GLY A 87 -8.53 -20.41 -6.14
N PHE A 88 -7.70 -19.48 -5.68
CA PHE A 88 -8.18 -18.16 -5.34
C PHE A 88 -8.55 -17.37 -6.61
N GLU A 89 -9.68 -16.69 -6.58
CA GLU A 89 -10.04 -15.69 -7.57
C GLU A 89 -9.24 -14.41 -7.25
N VAL A 90 -8.31 -14.04 -8.13
CA VAL A 90 -7.41 -12.89 -7.94
C VAL A 90 -7.08 -12.24 -9.28
N GLU A 91 -7.27 -10.93 -9.37
CA GLU A 91 -6.82 -10.14 -10.50
C GLU A 91 -5.30 -9.92 -10.43
N ARG A 92 -4.62 -10.06 -11.58
CA ARG A 92 -3.19 -9.77 -11.65
C ARG A 92 -2.95 -8.28 -11.52
N PRO A 93 -2.25 -7.81 -10.47
CA PRO A 93 -2.00 -6.39 -10.31
C PRO A 93 -1.19 -5.80 -11.48
N GLY A 94 -1.69 -4.73 -12.09
CA GLY A 94 -0.96 -3.96 -13.11
C GLY A 94 -0.04 -2.89 -12.53
N GLY A 95 -0.02 -2.74 -11.22
CA GLY A 95 0.78 -1.75 -10.47
C GLY A 95 0.52 -1.85 -8.98
N THR A 96 0.97 -0.85 -8.19
CA THR A 96 0.86 -0.85 -6.73
C THR A 96 1.71 -1.96 -6.06
N PHE A 97 1.49 -2.23 -4.81
CA PHE A 97 2.09 -3.33 -4.03
C PHE A 97 1.04 -4.04 -3.16
N TYR A 98 -0.21 -3.97 -3.59
CA TYR A 98 -1.33 -4.69 -3.00
C TYR A 98 -1.98 -5.61 -4.02
N THR A 99 -2.49 -6.75 -3.55
CA THR A 99 -3.42 -7.59 -4.30
C THR A 99 -4.65 -7.89 -3.45
N PHE A 100 -5.77 -8.15 -4.09
CA PHE A 100 -7.07 -8.39 -3.46
C PHE A 100 -7.64 -9.75 -3.92
N PRO A 101 -7.13 -10.88 -3.44
CA PRO A 101 -7.77 -12.16 -3.68
C PRO A 101 -9.11 -12.24 -2.95
N LYS A 102 -10.08 -12.90 -3.58
CA LYS A 102 -11.35 -13.23 -2.96
C LYS A 102 -11.14 -14.24 -1.85
N ALA A 103 -11.79 -14.02 -0.72
CA ALA A 103 -11.78 -14.99 0.38
C ALA A 103 -12.43 -16.32 -0.07
N LEU A 104 -12.00 -17.45 0.51
CA LEU A 104 -12.57 -18.76 0.21
C LEU A 104 -13.88 -19.02 0.96
N GLU A 105 -14.38 -18.02 1.67
CA GLU A 105 -15.70 -17.99 2.29
C GLU A 105 -16.32 -16.59 2.16
N GLU A 106 -17.62 -16.47 2.45
CA GLU A 106 -18.37 -15.23 2.20
C GLU A 106 -17.90 -14.08 3.10
N ASP A 107 -17.62 -14.36 4.37
CA ASP A 107 -17.15 -13.35 5.32
C ASP A 107 -15.62 -13.27 5.36
N ALA A 108 -15.08 -12.19 4.79
CA ALA A 108 -13.64 -11.93 4.79
C ALA A 108 -13.03 -11.79 6.21
N ASN A 109 -13.81 -11.38 7.21
CA ASN A 109 -13.32 -11.28 8.58
C ASN A 109 -13.09 -12.68 9.17
N THR A 110 -14.04 -13.59 9.01
CA THR A 110 -13.92 -14.98 9.42
C THR A 110 -12.76 -15.65 8.70
N PHE A 111 -12.64 -15.42 7.38
CA PHE A 111 -11.49 -15.91 6.61
C PHE A 111 -10.15 -15.39 7.16
N CYS A 112 -10.06 -14.10 7.49
CA CYS A 112 -8.85 -13.54 8.08
C CYS A 112 -8.53 -14.11 9.47
N GLN A 113 -9.54 -14.43 10.28
CA GLN A 113 -9.34 -15.12 11.56
C GLN A 113 -8.79 -16.52 11.34
N LYS A 114 -9.36 -17.27 10.39
CA LYS A 114 -8.88 -18.62 10.02
C LYS A 114 -7.45 -18.58 9.47
N ALA A 115 -7.12 -17.58 8.67
CA ALA A 115 -5.77 -17.40 8.13
C ALA A 115 -4.70 -17.24 9.23
N ARG A 116 -5.05 -16.63 10.37
CA ARG A 116 -4.14 -16.48 11.52
C ARG A 116 -3.72 -17.80 12.13
N GLU A 117 -4.55 -18.85 12.05
CA GLU A 117 -4.20 -20.20 12.51
C GLU A 117 -3.05 -20.80 11.70
N PHE A 118 -2.76 -20.25 10.54
CA PHE A 118 -1.66 -20.61 9.64
C PHE A 118 -0.57 -19.52 9.55
N ASP A 119 -0.49 -18.61 10.54
CA ASP A 119 0.47 -17.50 10.60
C ASP A 119 0.35 -16.48 9.43
N LEU A 120 -0.83 -16.39 8.81
CA LEU A 120 -1.12 -15.41 7.77
C LEU A 120 -1.90 -14.23 8.33
N LEU A 121 -1.30 -13.03 8.28
CA LEU A 121 -1.95 -11.78 8.69
C LEU A 121 -2.51 -11.07 7.44
N LEU A 122 -3.79 -11.27 7.19
CA LEU A 122 -4.52 -10.67 6.08
C LEU A 122 -5.42 -9.55 6.59
N VAL A 123 -5.78 -8.61 5.72
CA VAL A 123 -6.67 -7.51 6.06
C VAL A 123 -7.98 -7.68 5.29
N PRO A 124 -9.14 -7.77 5.95
CA PRO A 124 -10.41 -7.83 5.25
C PRO A 124 -10.65 -6.54 4.47
N SER A 125 -11.22 -6.66 3.27
CA SER A 125 -11.35 -5.55 2.34
C SER A 125 -12.60 -4.68 2.57
N ASP A 126 -13.44 -5.00 3.53
CA ASP A 126 -14.69 -4.28 3.81
C ASP A 126 -14.46 -2.78 4.02
N SER A 127 -13.41 -2.40 4.75
CA SER A 127 -13.02 -1.00 4.98
C SER A 127 -12.53 -0.27 3.71
N PHE A 128 -12.28 -1.01 2.63
CA PHE A 128 -11.89 -0.49 1.32
C PHE A 128 -13.07 -0.48 0.32
N GLY A 129 -14.28 -0.76 0.79
CA GLY A 129 -15.50 -0.72 -0.01
C GLY A 129 -15.79 -1.98 -0.83
N VAL A 130 -15.03 -3.06 -0.66
CA VAL A 130 -15.22 -4.33 -1.38
C VAL A 130 -15.40 -5.46 -0.37
N LYS A 131 -16.55 -6.14 -0.38
CA LYS A 131 -16.85 -7.25 0.53
C LYS A 131 -16.36 -8.59 -0.04
N GLY A 132 -15.99 -9.52 0.86
CA GLY A 132 -15.62 -10.88 0.49
C GLY A 132 -14.22 -11.03 -0.10
N TYR A 133 -13.39 -9.98 -0.01
CA TYR A 133 -11.99 -10.01 -0.45
C TYR A 133 -11.05 -9.75 0.72
N VAL A 134 -9.78 -10.05 0.53
CA VAL A 134 -8.73 -9.71 1.50
C VAL A 134 -7.60 -8.97 0.81
N ARG A 135 -7.02 -8.01 1.51
CA ARG A 135 -5.87 -7.28 1.02
C ARG A 135 -4.58 -7.93 1.49
N LEU A 136 -3.69 -8.24 0.55
CA LEU A 136 -2.31 -8.62 0.79
C LEU A 136 -1.38 -7.50 0.34
N ALA A 137 -0.38 -7.19 1.17
CA ALA A 137 0.72 -6.30 0.79
C ALA A 137 1.94 -7.16 0.44
N TYR A 138 2.57 -6.91 -0.71
CA TYR A 138 3.78 -7.60 -1.13
C TYR A 138 5.03 -6.71 -1.18
N CYS A 139 4.99 -5.55 -0.51
CA CYS A 139 6.13 -4.67 -0.29
C CYS A 139 7.00 -5.12 0.90
N ILE A 140 7.35 -6.39 0.93
CA ILE A 140 8.13 -7.03 1.98
C ILE A 140 9.30 -7.80 1.36
N ASP A 141 10.19 -8.29 2.20
CA ASP A 141 11.29 -9.15 1.77
C ASP A 141 10.79 -10.41 1.03
N THR A 142 11.42 -10.73 -0.10
CA THR A 142 11.03 -11.84 -0.98
C THR A 142 11.07 -13.20 -0.26
N GLU A 143 12.02 -13.40 0.66
CA GLU A 143 12.09 -14.64 1.43
C GLU A 143 10.92 -14.78 2.41
N LYS A 144 10.36 -13.66 2.90
CA LYS A 144 9.13 -13.69 3.69
C LYS A 144 7.94 -14.09 2.82
N VAL A 145 7.86 -13.60 1.59
CA VAL A 145 6.82 -14.03 0.63
C VAL A 145 6.94 -15.53 0.39
N LYS A 146 8.12 -16.03 0.03
CA LYS A 146 8.34 -17.48 -0.21
C LYS A 146 7.94 -18.33 0.99
N ARG A 147 8.30 -17.92 2.20
CA ARG A 147 7.93 -18.63 3.44
C ARG A 147 6.42 -18.65 3.71
N SER A 148 5.68 -17.66 3.21
CA SER A 148 4.22 -17.63 3.37
C SER A 148 3.47 -18.56 2.41
N LEU A 149 4.08 -18.98 1.29
CA LEU A 149 3.40 -19.77 0.28
C LEU A 149 2.89 -21.13 0.81
N PRO A 150 3.65 -21.91 1.61
CA PRO A 150 3.14 -23.14 2.24
C PRO A 150 1.99 -22.90 3.22
N ALA A 151 1.94 -21.74 3.86
CA ALA A 151 0.83 -21.38 4.75
C ALA A 151 -0.47 -21.14 3.96
N PHE A 152 -0.41 -20.52 2.79
CA PHE A 152 -1.55 -20.42 1.88
C PHE A 152 -2.02 -21.79 1.37
N GLU A 153 -1.12 -22.75 1.15
CA GLU A 153 -1.50 -24.13 0.80
C GLU A 153 -2.33 -24.77 1.91
N LYS A 154 -1.86 -24.68 3.16
CA LYS A 154 -2.58 -25.22 4.33
C LYS A 154 -3.94 -24.56 4.51
N LEU A 155 -3.99 -23.22 4.39
CA LEU A 155 -5.22 -22.46 4.47
C LEU A 155 -6.21 -22.90 3.38
N ALA A 156 -5.78 -22.97 2.12
CA ALA A 156 -6.64 -23.41 1.01
C ALA A 156 -7.12 -24.85 1.20
N ALA A 157 -6.26 -25.76 1.70
CA ALA A 157 -6.63 -27.13 2.00
C ALA A 157 -7.72 -27.23 3.07
N ALA A 158 -7.75 -26.34 4.06
CA ALA A 158 -8.77 -26.30 5.09
C ALA A 158 -10.18 -25.94 4.56
N TYR A 159 -10.28 -25.37 3.35
CA TYR A 159 -11.54 -25.06 2.67
C TYR A 159 -11.91 -26.06 1.56
N ARG A 160 -11.01 -26.97 1.22
CA ARG A 160 -11.31 -28.08 0.29
C ARG A 160 -11.94 -29.22 1.10
N LYS A 161 -13.24 -29.42 0.90
CA LYS A 161 -13.96 -30.62 1.40
C LYS A 161 -13.79 -31.77 0.42
#